data_4fa0b9e67920055e5c65414031cd1953
#
_entry.id   4fa0b9e67920055e5c65414031cd1953
#
_cell.length_a   1.000
_cell.length_b   1.000
_cell.length_c   1.000
_cell.angle_alpha   90.00
_cell.angle_beta   90.00
_cell.angle_gamma   90.00
#
_symmetry.space_group_name_H-M   'P 1'
#
loop_
_entity.id
_entity.type
_entity.pdbx_description
1 polymer ?
#
loop_
_entity_poly.entity_id
_entity_poly.type
_entity_poly.pdbx_seq_one_letter_code
_entity_poly.pdbx_strand_id
1 'polypeptide(L)'
;MELFEGIRRDHRLEGLSIRALAERHRVHRRTVRQALSSAIPPERKQVERPRSVFGPYEEIVRQWLVEDLAAPKKQRHTARRIFHRLVVEHGADIAESTVREGVRRLRAEIAPAPEAMVPQLHAPGEEAEVDFGELSAVIAGEVTKLWLFSMRLSCSGRACHRIFATQAQEAFLAGHVDAFERLEGVPARIRYDNLKPAVARVLLGRDRIESERFVAFRSHYGFDAFYCRPGKDGAHEKGGVEGDIGFFRRNHLVPVPVAASLFALNELVRAADEEDLSRIIEGRRATIRTEFSAERPFLQALPGEVFDATVQLSARVDQKARVVVRQCRYSVPTRLIGRRVEVRLGAEELSVFDKGQLVASHERLVHRGDESLVLDHYLEALVRKPGALAASAPLAMARASGAFSADHEAYWAAARRALGDKAGTRALITALLLVDGHVIP
;
A
#
# COMPACT_ATOMS: atom_id res chain seq x y z
N MET A 1 10.61 -48.71 -14.32
CA MET A 1 11.44 -49.50 -13.37
C MET A 1 10.63 -50.62 -12.78
N GLU A 2 9.48 -50.38 -12.17
CA GLU A 2 8.60 -51.40 -11.51
C GLU A 2 8.23 -52.61 -12.40
N LEU A 3 7.90 -52.38 -13.68
CA LEU A 3 7.59 -53.45 -14.60
C LEU A 3 8.78 -54.42 -14.81
N PHE A 4 10.01 -53.90 -14.96
CA PHE A 4 11.21 -54.71 -15.12
C PHE A 4 11.56 -55.47 -13.84
N GLU A 5 11.36 -54.86 -12.70
CA GLU A 5 11.53 -55.48 -11.39
C GLU A 5 10.53 -56.60 -11.21
N GLY A 6 9.24 -56.39 -11.48
CA GLY A 6 8.19 -57.38 -11.39
C GLY A 6 8.47 -58.60 -12.28
N ILE A 7 8.81 -58.40 -13.57
CA ILE A 7 9.17 -59.48 -14.49
C ILE A 7 10.37 -60.28 -13.98
N ARG A 8 11.41 -59.65 -13.48
CA ARG A 8 12.63 -60.32 -12.96
C ARG A 8 12.35 -61.06 -11.66
N ARG A 9 11.51 -60.51 -10.79
CA ARG A 9 11.08 -61.16 -9.55
C ARG A 9 10.30 -62.42 -9.82
N ASP A 10 9.28 -62.36 -10.71
CA ASP A 10 8.43 -63.50 -11.02
C ASP A 10 9.23 -64.60 -11.76
N HIS A 11 10.19 -64.22 -12.62
CA HIS A 11 11.10 -65.19 -13.23
C HIS A 11 11.98 -65.90 -12.20
N ARG A 12 12.52 -65.17 -11.22
CA ARG A 12 13.43 -65.72 -10.20
C ARG A 12 12.70 -66.58 -9.15
N LEU A 13 11.52 -66.16 -8.72
CA LEU A 13 10.82 -66.81 -7.62
C LEU A 13 9.90 -67.93 -8.10
N GLU A 14 9.27 -67.79 -9.26
CA GLU A 14 8.27 -68.74 -9.78
C GLU A 14 8.78 -69.51 -11.00
N GLY A 15 9.96 -69.20 -11.52
CA GLY A 15 10.54 -69.89 -12.67
C GLY A 15 9.74 -69.78 -13.99
N LEU A 16 8.92 -68.72 -14.10
CA LEU A 16 8.01 -68.56 -15.22
C LEU A 16 8.75 -68.39 -16.56
N SER A 17 8.21 -69.01 -17.59
CA SER A 17 8.72 -68.90 -18.96
C SER A 17 8.49 -67.50 -19.54
N ILE A 18 9.27 -67.11 -20.56
CA ILE A 18 9.12 -65.81 -21.25
C ILE A 18 7.69 -65.60 -21.76
N ARG A 19 7.02 -66.71 -22.17
CA ARG A 19 5.62 -66.70 -22.66
C ARG A 19 4.68 -66.34 -21.49
N ALA A 20 4.80 -67.02 -20.37
CA ALA A 20 3.97 -66.84 -19.19
C ALA A 20 4.15 -65.43 -18.57
N LEU A 21 5.41 -64.93 -18.51
CA LEU A 21 5.71 -63.60 -18.07
C LEU A 21 5.10 -62.53 -18.99
N ALA A 22 5.17 -62.72 -20.32
CA ALA A 22 4.58 -61.77 -21.28
C ALA A 22 3.06 -61.70 -21.13
N GLU A 23 2.40 -62.83 -20.88
CA GLU A 23 0.97 -62.92 -20.63
C GLU A 23 0.57 -62.30 -19.29
N ARG A 24 1.26 -62.66 -18.21
CA ARG A 24 1.02 -62.16 -16.84
C ARG A 24 1.16 -60.65 -16.72
N HIS A 25 2.23 -60.09 -17.30
CA HIS A 25 2.52 -58.64 -17.26
C HIS A 25 1.90 -57.87 -18.43
N ARG A 26 1.16 -58.53 -19.32
CA ARG A 26 0.50 -57.97 -20.52
C ARG A 26 1.47 -57.14 -21.38
N VAL A 27 2.66 -57.67 -21.63
CA VAL A 27 3.70 -57.02 -22.42
C VAL A 27 4.20 -57.92 -23.54
N HIS A 28 4.82 -57.32 -24.56
CA HIS A 28 5.39 -58.08 -25.65
C HIS A 28 6.62 -58.89 -25.15
N ARG A 29 6.82 -60.13 -25.64
CA ARG A 29 7.95 -61.01 -25.32
C ARG A 29 9.33 -60.32 -25.44
N ARG A 30 9.48 -59.34 -26.33
CA ARG A 30 10.68 -58.50 -26.47
C ARG A 30 10.96 -57.73 -25.17
N THR A 31 9.94 -57.14 -24.55
CA THR A 31 10.05 -56.42 -23.29
C THR A 31 10.48 -57.32 -22.14
N VAL A 32 9.94 -58.58 -22.10
CA VAL A 32 10.36 -59.59 -21.12
C VAL A 32 11.85 -59.92 -21.29
N ARG A 33 12.30 -60.21 -22.54
CA ARG A 33 13.73 -60.46 -22.79
C ARG A 33 14.63 -59.29 -22.41
N GLN A 34 14.21 -58.08 -22.69
CA GLN A 34 14.93 -56.85 -22.25
C GLN A 34 14.99 -56.77 -20.74
N ALA A 35 13.90 -57.01 -20.03
CA ALA A 35 13.85 -56.98 -18.57
C ALA A 35 14.74 -58.09 -17.95
N LEU A 36 14.82 -59.26 -18.56
CA LEU A 36 15.69 -60.33 -18.09
C LEU A 36 17.17 -60.08 -18.40
N SER A 37 17.48 -59.39 -19.52
CA SER A 37 18.87 -59.06 -19.90
C SER A 37 19.43 -57.85 -19.15
N SER A 38 18.57 -56.90 -18.77
CA SER A 38 18.98 -55.70 -18.04
C SER A 38 17.92 -55.30 -16.99
N ALA A 39 18.37 -54.87 -15.82
CA ALA A 39 17.48 -54.34 -14.79
C ALA A 39 16.97 -52.94 -15.13
N ILE A 40 17.67 -52.24 -16.00
CA ILE A 40 17.37 -50.86 -16.41
C ILE A 40 16.70 -50.90 -17.79
N PRO A 41 15.46 -50.38 -17.93
CA PRO A 41 14.82 -50.26 -19.23
C PRO A 41 15.69 -49.40 -20.16
N PRO A 42 15.73 -49.77 -21.46
CA PRO A 42 16.45 -48.92 -22.45
C PRO A 42 15.82 -47.52 -22.51
N GLU A 43 16.66 -46.52 -22.67
CA GLU A 43 16.19 -45.13 -22.88
C GLU A 43 15.23 -45.10 -24.09
N ARG A 44 14.13 -44.39 -23.91
CA ARG A 44 13.22 -44.13 -25.03
C ARG A 44 13.95 -43.30 -26.06
N LYS A 45 14.13 -43.81 -27.29
CA LYS A 45 14.60 -42.98 -28.41
C LYS A 45 13.71 -41.76 -28.52
N GLN A 46 14.33 -40.58 -28.34
CA GLN A 46 13.68 -39.34 -28.68
C GLN A 46 13.42 -39.34 -30.18
N VAL A 47 12.16 -39.34 -30.57
CA VAL A 47 11.78 -39.15 -31.97
C VAL A 47 12.12 -37.70 -32.29
N GLU A 48 13.00 -37.48 -33.27
CA GLU A 48 13.22 -36.15 -33.84
C GLU A 48 11.87 -35.60 -34.31
N ARG A 49 11.36 -34.60 -33.61
CA ARG A 49 10.13 -33.94 -34.01
C ARG A 49 10.40 -33.14 -35.29
N PRO A 50 9.48 -33.13 -36.27
CA PRO A 50 9.61 -32.33 -37.47
C PRO A 50 9.90 -30.86 -37.08
N ARG A 51 10.73 -30.14 -37.88
CA ARG A 51 11.13 -28.76 -37.65
C ARG A 51 9.92 -27.92 -37.26
N SER A 52 10.01 -27.25 -36.11
CA SER A 52 8.96 -26.35 -35.59
C SER A 52 8.60 -25.31 -36.66
N VAL A 53 7.31 -25.09 -36.89
CA VAL A 53 6.80 -24.00 -37.75
C VAL A 53 7.35 -22.62 -37.32
N PHE A 54 7.73 -22.46 -36.05
CA PHE A 54 8.38 -21.28 -35.50
C PHE A 54 9.87 -21.17 -35.88
N GLY A 55 10.53 -22.30 -36.23
CA GLY A 55 11.96 -22.37 -36.48
C GLY A 55 12.51 -21.32 -37.48
N PRO A 56 11.85 -21.07 -38.62
CA PRO A 56 12.31 -20.05 -39.59
C PRO A 56 12.38 -18.63 -39.02
N TYR A 57 11.57 -18.33 -37.97
CA TYR A 57 11.44 -16.99 -37.38
C TYR A 57 12.22 -16.84 -36.07
N GLU A 58 12.80 -17.93 -35.58
CA GLU A 58 13.44 -17.99 -34.26
C GLU A 58 14.54 -16.96 -34.10
N GLU A 59 15.41 -16.80 -35.10
CA GLU A 59 16.56 -15.88 -35.03
C GLU A 59 16.10 -14.42 -35.02
N ILE A 60 15.13 -14.07 -35.85
CA ILE A 60 14.56 -12.72 -35.90
C ILE A 60 13.90 -12.36 -34.59
N VAL A 61 13.12 -13.29 -34.03
CA VAL A 61 12.44 -13.07 -32.72
C VAL A 61 13.46 -12.99 -31.59
N ARG A 62 14.51 -13.79 -31.63
CA ARG A 62 15.64 -13.73 -30.69
C ARG A 62 16.28 -12.36 -30.67
N GLN A 63 16.58 -11.82 -31.85
CA GLN A 63 17.15 -10.48 -31.98
C GLN A 63 16.24 -9.41 -31.38
N TRP A 64 14.93 -9.40 -31.70
CA TRP A 64 13.98 -8.46 -31.11
C TRP A 64 13.90 -8.56 -29.59
N LEU A 65 13.97 -9.77 -29.03
CA LEU A 65 13.95 -9.98 -27.59
C LEU A 65 15.26 -9.54 -26.92
N VAL A 66 16.40 -9.63 -27.59
CA VAL A 66 17.67 -9.09 -27.10
C VAL A 66 17.65 -7.56 -27.10
N GLU A 67 17.14 -6.95 -28.18
CA GLU A 67 16.95 -5.49 -28.27
C GLU A 67 16.01 -4.99 -27.16
N ASP A 68 14.97 -5.77 -26.81
CA ASP A 68 14.06 -5.47 -25.71
C ASP A 68 14.76 -5.36 -24.35
N LEU A 69 15.90 -5.99 -24.13
CA LEU A 69 16.62 -5.89 -22.85
C LEU A 69 17.08 -4.45 -22.59
N ALA A 70 17.44 -3.70 -23.63
CA ALA A 70 17.83 -2.29 -23.55
C ALA A 70 16.61 -1.35 -23.53
N ALA A 71 15.44 -1.81 -23.97
CA ALA A 71 14.22 -0.99 -24.04
C ALA A 71 13.53 -0.83 -22.66
N PRO A 72 12.83 0.31 -22.41
CA PRO A 72 12.00 0.49 -21.23
C PRO A 72 10.97 -0.64 -21.10
N LYS A 73 10.75 -1.17 -19.87
CA LYS A 73 9.84 -2.32 -19.63
C LYS A 73 8.47 -2.19 -20.30
N LYS A 74 7.89 -0.97 -20.31
CA LYS A 74 6.57 -0.69 -20.91
C LYS A 74 6.57 -0.63 -22.45
N GLN A 75 7.74 -0.60 -23.08
CA GLN A 75 7.91 -0.53 -24.54
C GLN A 75 8.48 -1.81 -25.13
N ARG A 76 8.61 -2.88 -24.34
CA ARG A 76 9.07 -4.20 -24.80
C ARG A 76 7.97 -4.93 -25.55
N HIS A 77 8.36 -5.73 -26.54
CA HIS A 77 7.43 -6.53 -27.31
C HIS A 77 6.62 -7.47 -26.41
N THR A 78 5.30 -7.53 -26.62
CA THR A 78 4.46 -8.64 -26.15
C THR A 78 4.50 -9.77 -27.16
N ALA A 79 4.18 -11.02 -26.76
CA ALA A 79 4.11 -12.14 -27.70
C ALA A 79 3.12 -11.85 -28.85
N ARG A 80 1.99 -11.19 -28.56
CA ARG A 80 1.02 -10.74 -29.56
C ARG A 80 1.60 -9.71 -30.53
N ARG A 81 2.42 -8.77 -30.04
CA ARG A 81 3.08 -7.77 -30.94
C ARG A 81 4.08 -8.47 -31.84
N ILE A 82 4.86 -9.43 -31.33
CA ILE A 82 5.78 -10.25 -32.12
C ILE A 82 5.02 -11.02 -33.19
N PHE A 83 3.94 -11.69 -32.85
CA PHE A 83 3.08 -12.37 -33.83
C PHE A 83 2.62 -11.42 -34.93
N HIS A 84 2.10 -10.25 -34.58
CA HIS A 84 1.64 -9.26 -35.54
C HIS A 84 2.77 -8.76 -36.47
N ARG A 85 3.98 -8.56 -35.92
CA ARG A 85 5.14 -8.18 -36.71
C ARG A 85 5.58 -9.30 -37.67
N LEU A 86 5.59 -10.54 -37.21
CA LEU A 86 5.92 -11.69 -38.09
C LEU A 86 4.94 -11.81 -39.25
N VAL A 87 3.66 -11.62 -39.02
CA VAL A 87 2.63 -11.68 -40.10
C VAL A 87 2.80 -10.50 -41.06
N VAL A 88 2.94 -9.28 -40.57
CA VAL A 88 2.94 -8.06 -41.38
C VAL A 88 4.30 -7.84 -42.07
N GLU A 89 5.41 -8.02 -41.36
CA GLU A 89 6.75 -7.67 -41.83
C GLU A 89 7.44 -8.85 -42.57
N HIS A 90 7.05 -10.10 -42.22
CA HIS A 90 7.71 -11.31 -42.78
C HIS A 90 6.73 -12.26 -43.46
N GLY A 91 5.44 -11.90 -43.59
CA GLY A 91 4.42 -12.76 -44.25
C GLY A 91 4.24 -14.12 -43.60
N ALA A 92 4.46 -14.22 -42.27
CA ALA A 92 4.45 -15.50 -41.59
C ALA A 92 3.04 -16.13 -41.54
N ASP A 93 2.92 -17.35 -42.00
CA ASP A 93 1.74 -18.21 -41.83
C ASP A 93 1.94 -19.10 -40.60
N ILE A 94 1.62 -18.55 -39.43
CA ILE A 94 1.86 -19.18 -38.13
C ILE A 94 0.77 -18.81 -37.15
N ALA A 95 0.37 -19.74 -36.28
CA ALA A 95 -0.62 -19.45 -35.24
C ALA A 95 -0.02 -18.61 -34.09
N GLU A 96 -0.82 -17.70 -33.53
CA GLU A 96 -0.40 -16.88 -32.37
C GLU A 96 0.07 -17.74 -31.18
N SER A 97 -0.58 -18.88 -30.94
CA SER A 97 -0.22 -19.83 -29.87
C SER A 97 1.20 -20.38 -30.05
N THR A 98 1.61 -20.68 -31.30
CA THR A 98 2.95 -21.18 -31.61
C THR A 98 3.99 -20.08 -31.38
N VAL A 99 3.70 -18.83 -31.76
CA VAL A 99 4.58 -17.69 -31.48
C VAL A 99 4.70 -17.46 -29.98
N ARG A 100 3.60 -17.54 -29.24
CA ARG A 100 3.59 -17.36 -27.77
C ARG A 100 4.49 -18.39 -27.08
N GLU A 101 4.42 -19.64 -27.50
CA GLU A 101 5.26 -20.72 -26.95
C GLU A 101 6.74 -20.50 -27.34
N GLY A 102 7.05 -20.16 -28.60
CA GLY A 102 8.40 -19.83 -29.04
C GLY A 102 9.00 -18.65 -28.28
N VAL A 103 8.24 -17.58 -28.12
CA VAL A 103 8.64 -16.40 -27.34
C VAL A 103 8.89 -16.73 -25.88
N ARG A 104 8.06 -17.58 -25.26
CA ARG A 104 8.24 -18.03 -23.87
C ARG A 104 9.58 -18.76 -23.71
N ARG A 105 9.88 -19.69 -24.63
CA ARG A 105 11.13 -20.45 -24.64
C ARG A 105 12.34 -19.52 -24.83
N LEU A 106 12.32 -18.66 -25.83
CA LEU A 106 13.42 -17.73 -26.13
C LEU A 106 13.67 -16.76 -24.98
N ARG A 107 12.62 -16.26 -24.34
CA ARG A 107 12.76 -15.40 -23.14
C ARG A 107 13.45 -16.12 -21.98
N ALA A 108 13.16 -17.40 -21.78
CA ALA A 108 13.82 -18.19 -20.74
C ALA A 108 15.32 -18.41 -21.06
N GLU A 109 15.67 -18.54 -22.35
CA GLU A 109 17.05 -18.69 -22.80
C GLU A 109 17.85 -17.37 -22.74
N ILE A 110 17.19 -16.25 -23.10
CA ILE A 110 17.81 -14.90 -23.15
C ILE A 110 17.80 -14.23 -21.77
N ALA A 111 16.96 -14.70 -20.85
CA ALA A 111 16.90 -14.15 -19.51
C ALA A 111 18.31 -14.09 -18.91
N PRO A 112 18.75 -12.94 -18.36
CA PRO A 112 20.00 -12.90 -17.62
C PRO A 112 19.96 -13.97 -16.52
N ALA A 113 21.12 -14.57 -16.25
CA ALA A 113 21.23 -15.54 -15.16
C ALA A 113 20.54 -15.00 -13.93
N PRO A 114 19.71 -15.79 -13.22
CA PRO A 114 19.06 -15.32 -12.01
C PRO A 114 20.12 -14.82 -11.05
N GLU A 115 20.04 -13.52 -10.70
CA GLU A 115 20.94 -12.97 -9.71
C GLU A 115 20.70 -13.69 -8.38
N ALA A 116 21.75 -14.30 -7.84
CA ALA A 116 21.66 -14.99 -6.58
C ALA A 116 21.43 -13.96 -5.47
N MET A 117 20.30 -14.03 -4.80
CA MET A 117 20.06 -13.27 -3.57
C MET A 117 20.87 -13.91 -2.45
N VAL A 118 21.83 -13.17 -1.90
CA VAL A 118 22.58 -13.60 -0.72
C VAL A 118 21.73 -13.27 0.51
N PRO A 119 21.33 -14.28 1.31
CA PRO A 119 20.59 -14.04 2.54
C PRO A 119 21.36 -13.10 3.48
N GLN A 120 20.70 -12.03 3.94
CA GLN A 120 21.28 -11.08 4.87
C GLN A 120 20.88 -11.44 6.30
N LEU A 121 21.80 -11.29 7.23
CA LEU A 121 21.53 -11.38 8.67
C LEU A 121 21.48 -9.95 9.22
N HIS A 122 20.42 -9.66 9.96
CA HIS A 122 20.24 -8.38 10.64
C HIS A 122 20.28 -8.60 12.14
N ALA A 123 21.08 -7.79 12.85
CA ALA A 123 21.12 -7.84 14.30
C ALA A 123 19.79 -7.30 14.89
N PRO A 124 19.36 -7.78 16.07
CA PRO A 124 18.15 -7.30 16.72
C PRO A 124 18.21 -5.80 16.99
N GLY A 125 17.14 -5.08 16.65
CA GLY A 125 17.00 -3.63 16.85
C GLY A 125 17.87 -2.75 15.94
N GLU A 126 18.68 -3.35 15.07
CA GLU A 126 19.60 -2.60 14.22
C GLU A 126 18.90 -1.86 13.08
N GLU A 127 17.99 -2.54 12.35
CA GLU A 127 17.47 -2.00 11.10
C GLU A 127 15.97 -2.23 10.91
N ALA A 128 15.30 -1.20 10.38
CA ALA A 128 13.97 -1.31 9.78
C ALA A 128 13.98 -0.82 8.33
N GLU A 129 13.00 -1.25 7.56
CA GLU A 129 12.72 -0.79 6.20
C GLU A 129 11.39 -0.05 6.17
N VAL A 130 11.32 1.05 5.43
CA VAL A 130 10.09 1.85 5.27
C VAL A 130 9.76 2.07 3.80
N ASP A 131 8.47 1.89 3.45
CA ASP A 131 7.96 2.20 2.12
C ASP A 131 6.48 2.57 2.13
N PHE A 132 6.02 3.12 0.99
CA PHE A 132 4.61 3.36 0.70
C PHE A 132 4.13 2.49 -0.46
N GLY A 133 3.03 1.77 -0.24
CA GLY A 133 2.29 1.06 -1.28
C GLY A 133 1.00 1.76 -1.66
N GLU A 134 0.67 1.79 -2.94
CA GLU A 134 -0.63 2.29 -3.41
C GLU A 134 -1.71 1.22 -3.23
N LEU A 135 -2.90 1.62 -2.78
CA LEU A 135 -4.08 0.77 -2.70
C LEU A 135 -5.36 1.54 -3.02
N SER A 136 -6.47 0.83 -3.20
CA SER A 136 -7.81 1.40 -3.28
C SER A 136 -8.69 0.81 -2.18
N ALA A 137 -9.58 1.62 -1.62
CA ALA A 137 -10.62 1.20 -0.69
C ALA A 137 -11.93 1.94 -1.01
N VAL A 138 -13.06 1.42 -0.54
CA VAL A 138 -14.34 2.13 -0.59
C VAL A 138 -14.53 2.80 0.76
N ILE A 139 -14.45 4.13 0.78
CA ILE A 139 -14.66 4.95 1.99
C ILE A 139 -15.98 5.71 1.86
N ALA A 140 -16.89 5.53 2.82
CA ALA A 140 -18.21 6.14 2.79
C ALA A 140 -18.97 5.94 1.46
N GLY A 141 -18.76 4.79 0.80
CA GLY A 141 -19.39 4.44 -0.48
C GLY A 141 -18.62 4.88 -1.74
N GLU A 142 -17.52 5.62 -1.60
CA GLU A 142 -16.71 6.08 -2.74
C GLU A 142 -15.38 5.33 -2.85
N VAL A 143 -15.04 4.90 -4.09
CA VAL A 143 -13.75 4.27 -4.37
C VAL A 143 -12.64 5.31 -4.26
N THR A 144 -11.78 5.15 -3.27
CA THR A 144 -10.74 6.11 -2.92
C THR A 144 -9.37 5.50 -3.09
N LYS A 145 -8.47 6.23 -3.76
CA LYS A 145 -7.05 5.89 -3.85
C LYS A 145 -6.33 6.33 -2.57
N LEU A 146 -5.64 5.40 -1.94
CA LEU A 146 -4.98 5.58 -0.65
C LEU A 146 -3.53 5.06 -0.70
N TRP A 147 -2.79 5.30 0.39
CA TRP A 147 -1.39 4.95 0.52
C TRP A 147 -1.15 4.16 1.80
N LEU A 148 -0.63 2.94 1.66
CA LEU A 148 -0.23 2.08 2.76
C LEU A 148 1.21 2.40 3.14
N PHE A 149 1.43 3.01 4.27
CA PHE A 149 2.73 3.08 4.94
C PHE A 149 3.03 1.72 5.56
N SER A 150 4.25 1.23 5.39
CA SER A 150 4.75 0.04 6.06
C SER A 150 6.12 0.34 6.65
N MET A 151 6.30 0.05 7.94
CA MET A 151 7.59 -0.05 8.59
C MET A 151 7.79 -1.49 9.05
N ARG A 152 8.87 -2.13 8.62
CA ARG A 152 9.18 -3.52 8.93
C ARG A 152 10.56 -3.66 9.55
N LEU A 153 10.67 -4.25 10.73
CA LEU A 153 11.95 -4.62 11.33
C LEU A 153 12.61 -5.73 10.52
N SER A 154 13.89 -5.56 10.18
CA SER A 154 14.62 -6.49 9.31
C SER A 154 14.93 -7.81 10.05
N CYS A 155 15.16 -7.79 11.37
CA CYS A 155 15.46 -8.96 12.17
C CYS A 155 14.22 -9.83 12.42
N SER A 156 13.22 -9.39 13.17
CA SER A 156 12.01 -10.19 13.49
C SER A 156 11.03 -10.31 12.33
N GLY A 157 11.03 -9.34 11.43
CA GLY A 157 9.99 -9.20 10.41
C GLY A 157 8.68 -8.61 10.95
N ARG A 158 8.64 -8.09 12.19
CA ARG A 158 7.49 -7.34 12.70
C ARG A 158 7.26 -6.12 11.81
N ALA A 159 6.07 -6.03 11.22
CA ALA A 159 5.65 -4.90 10.42
C ALA A 159 4.54 -4.10 11.12
N CYS A 160 4.50 -2.80 10.89
CA CYS A 160 3.45 -1.89 11.29
C CYS A 160 2.92 -1.19 10.04
N HIS A 161 1.64 -1.32 9.79
CA HIS A 161 0.98 -0.72 8.63
C HIS A 161 0.01 0.38 9.08
N ARG A 162 -0.10 1.43 8.25
CA ARG A 162 -1.11 2.49 8.40
C ARG A 162 -1.48 3.05 7.03
N ILE A 163 -2.76 3.31 6.82
CA ILE A 163 -3.26 3.87 5.57
C ILE A 163 -3.46 5.37 5.70
N PHE A 164 -3.02 6.09 4.67
CA PHE A 164 -3.12 7.55 4.59
C PHE A 164 -3.78 7.98 3.27
N ALA A 165 -4.41 9.14 3.30
CA ALA A 165 -4.96 9.80 2.11
C ALA A 165 -3.86 10.26 1.13
N THR A 166 -2.65 10.50 1.60
CA THR A 166 -1.50 10.97 0.81
C THR A 166 -0.21 10.33 1.29
N GLN A 167 0.83 10.38 0.47
CA GLN A 167 2.20 10.06 0.86
C GLN A 167 3.04 11.34 1.11
N ALA A 168 2.41 12.41 1.60
CA ALA A 168 3.09 13.67 1.89
C ALA A 168 3.90 13.58 3.20
N GLN A 169 4.68 14.63 3.50
CA GLN A 169 5.61 14.63 4.63
C GLN A 169 4.90 14.38 5.97
N GLU A 170 3.73 14.96 6.18
CA GLU A 170 2.93 14.76 7.38
C GLU A 170 2.48 13.31 7.57
N ALA A 171 2.08 12.63 6.50
CA ALA A 171 1.72 11.21 6.52
C ALA A 171 2.95 10.31 6.76
N PHE A 172 4.07 10.66 6.13
CA PHE A 172 5.34 9.96 6.31
C PHE A 172 5.82 10.02 7.77
N LEU A 173 5.85 11.21 8.36
CA LEU A 173 6.27 11.39 9.76
C LEU A 173 5.27 10.75 10.74
N ALA A 174 3.96 10.91 10.50
CA ALA A 174 2.93 10.29 11.34
C ALA A 174 2.97 8.76 11.28
N GLY A 175 3.30 8.18 10.11
CA GLY A 175 3.47 6.73 9.97
C GLY A 175 4.64 6.20 10.80
N HIS A 176 5.75 6.95 10.89
CA HIS A 176 6.87 6.58 11.75
C HIS A 176 6.50 6.69 13.23
N VAL A 177 5.84 7.78 13.64
CA VAL A 177 5.40 7.97 15.03
C VAL A 177 4.52 6.80 15.47
N ASP A 178 3.47 6.46 14.68
CA ASP A 178 2.58 5.32 14.96
C ASP A 178 3.36 4.00 15.04
N ALA A 179 4.29 3.78 14.10
CA ALA A 179 5.10 2.56 14.10
C ALA A 179 6.02 2.47 15.32
N PHE A 180 6.70 3.54 15.70
CA PHE A 180 7.58 3.56 16.88
C PHE A 180 6.80 3.30 18.18
N GLU A 181 5.62 3.90 18.33
CA GLU A 181 4.73 3.64 19.48
C GLU A 181 4.32 2.16 19.54
N ARG A 182 3.94 1.56 18.40
CA ARG A 182 3.51 0.17 18.31
C ARG A 182 4.66 -0.84 18.44
N LEU A 183 5.88 -0.44 18.09
CA LEU A 183 7.09 -1.22 18.31
C LEU A 183 7.64 -1.04 19.74
N GLU A 184 7.11 -0.06 20.50
CA GLU A 184 7.58 0.33 21.81
C GLU A 184 9.07 0.71 21.80
N GLY A 185 9.56 1.27 20.68
CA GLY A 185 10.97 1.64 20.53
C GLY A 185 11.33 2.03 19.10
N VAL A 186 12.58 2.44 18.92
CA VAL A 186 13.12 2.97 17.66
C VAL A 186 14.29 2.10 17.20
N PRO A 187 14.33 1.60 15.95
CA PRO A 187 15.47 0.89 15.41
C PRO A 187 16.66 1.86 15.22
N ALA A 188 17.90 1.36 15.35
CA ALA A 188 19.08 2.21 15.24
C ALA A 188 19.21 2.86 13.86
N ARG A 189 18.77 2.18 12.83
CA ARG A 189 18.82 2.64 11.43
C ARG A 189 17.52 2.32 10.70
N ILE A 190 17.09 3.23 9.81
CA ILE A 190 15.94 3.00 8.93
C ILE A 190 16.35 3.14 7.48
N ARG A 191 16.01 2.13 6.69
CA ARG A 191 16.30 2.07 5.26
C ARG A 191 15.13 2.62 4.47
N TYR A 192 15.44 3.54 3.56
CA TYR A 192 14.48 4.21 2.68
C TYR A 192 14.83 3.99 1.22
N ASP A 193 13.80 3.91 0.38
CA ASP A 193 13.97 4.23 -1.04
C ASP A 193 14.01 5.76 -1.25
N ASN A 194 14.02 6.22 -2.50
CA ASN A 194 13.98 7.65 -2.85
C ASN A 194 12.63 8.30 -2.48
N LEU A 195 12.26 8.28 -1.21
CA LEU A 195 11.01 8.86 -0.72
C LEU A 195 11.09 10.40 -0.70
N LYS A 196 10.33 11.06 -1.59
CA LYS A 196 10.23 12.52 -1.67
C LYS A 196 9.94 13.23 -0.33
N PRO A 197 9.17 12.66 0.62
CA PRO A 197 8.91 13.30 1.90
C PRO A 197 10.14 13.47 2.78
N ALA A 198 11.12 12.57 2.68
CA ALA A 198 12.36 12.63 3.45
C ALA A 198 13.44 13.48 2.76
N VAL A 199 13.43 13.49 1.41
CA VAL A 199 14.53 13.99 0.58
C VAL A 199 14.16 15.27 -0.14
N ALA A 200 14.87 16.37 0.13
CA ALA A 200 14.73 17.63 -0.61
C ALA A 200 15.37 17.52 -2.02
N ARG A 201 16.50 16.83 -2.14
CA ARG A 201 17.20 16.62 -3.41
C ARG A 201 17.99 15.31 -3.42
N VAL A 202 17.86 14.56 -4.51
CA VAL A 202 18.66 13.36 -4.81
C VAL A 202 19.98 13.78 -5.47
N LEU A 203 21.11 13.33 -4.94
CA LEU A 203 22.45 13.51 -5.52
C LEU A 203 22.91 12.23 -6.19
N LEU A 204 24.16 12.18 -6.66
CA LEU A 204 24.76 10.98 -7.23
C LEU A 204 25.02 9.91 -6.15
N GLY A 205 24.77 8.65 -6.49
CA GLY A 205 24.98 7.53 -5.56
C GLY A 205 23.93 7.45 -4.45
N ARG A 206 24.38 7.35 -3.19
CA ARG A 206 23.53 7.30 -1.99
C ARG A 206 23.30 8.66 -1.34
N ASP A 207 24.01 9.68 -1.76
CA ASP A 207 23.93 10.99 -1.13
C ASP A 207 22.60 11.68 -1.42
N ARG A 208 22.04 12.31 -0.39
CA ARG A 208 20.75 13.02 -0.41
C ARG A 208 20.87 14.32 0.38
N ILE A 209 20.12 15.33 -0.04
CA ILE A 209 19.84 16.49 0.79
C ILE A 209 18.48 16.23 1.44
N GLU A 210 18.49 15.93 2.73
CA GLU A 210 17.29 15.74 3.52
C GLU A 210 16.55 17.06 3.75
N SER A 211 15.24 17.00 3.96
CA SER A 211 14.50 18.16 4.41
C SER A 211 14.88 18.48 5.86
N GLU A 212 14.99 19.77 6.22
CA GLU A 212 15.31 20.20 7.60
C GLU A 212 14.38 19.55 8.63
N ARG A 213 13.12 19.40 8.28
CA ARG A 213 12.13 18.79 9.16
C ARG A 213 12.38 17.29 9.37
N PHE A 214 12.84 16.58 8.36
CA PHE A 214 13.20 15.17 8.50
C PHE A 214 14.50 15.02 9.31
N VAL A 215 15.45 15.92 9.15
CA VAL A 215 16.66 15.96 10.00
C VAL A 215 16.29 16.17 11.46
N ALA A 216 15.39 17.12 11.75
CA ALA A 216 14.88 17.33 13.10
C ALA A 216 14.16 16.11 13.66
N PHE A 217 13.34 15.44 12.83
CA PHE A 217 12.62 14.22 13.19
C PHE A 217 13.57 13.07 13.58
N ARG A 218 14.53 12.74 12.72
CA ARG A 218 15.48 11.65 13.00
C ARG A 218 16.41 11.97 14.18
N SER A 219 16.74 13.24 14.36
CA SER A 219 17.49 13.71 15.54
C SER A 219 16.70 13.54 16.83
N HIS A 220 15.38 13.82 16.80
CA HIS A 220 14.49 13.67 17.95
C HIS A 220 14.38 12.18 18.40
N TYR A 221 14.27 11.26 17.45
CA TYR A 221 14.14 9.81 17.72
C TYR A 221 15.48 9.08 17.80
N GLY A 222 16.59 9.68 17.38
CA GLY A 222 17.94 9.14 17.52
C GLY A 222 18.31 8.02 16.53
N PHE A 223 17.67 7.94 15.34
CA PHE A 223 17.99 6.92 14.34
C PHE A 223 18.77 7.48 13.15
N ASP A 224 19.51 6.59 12.48
CA ASP A 224 20.20 6.89 11.23
C ASP A 224 19.34 6.58 10.01
N ALA A 225 19.34 7.48 9.02
CA ALA A 225 18.68 7.26 7.73
C ALA A 225 19.66 6.65 6.71
N PHE A 226 19.27 5.55 6.09
CA PHE A 226 20.03 4.89 5.04
C PHE A 226 19.21 4.87 3.74
N TYR A 227 19.80 5.33 2.64
CA TYR A 227 19.13 5.40 1.35
C TYR A 227 19.65 4.35 0.39
N CYS A 228 18.74 3.60 -0.23
CA CYS A 228 19.07 2.67 -1.29
C CYS A 228 19.61 3.41 -2.53
N ARG A 229 20.47 2.75 -3.32
CA ARG A 229 20.93 3.29 -4.59
C ARG A 229 19.77 3.43 -5.57
N PRO A 230 19.70 4.53 -6.35
CA PRO A 230 18.69 4.67 -7.38
C PRO A 230 18.92 3.67 -8.53
N GLY A 231 17.83 3.08 -9.06
CA GLY A 231 17.88 2.21 -10.23
C GLY A 231 18.01 0.72 -9.91
N LYS A 232 18.43 -0.07 -10.91
CA LYS A 232 18.50 -1.54 -10.82
C LYS A 232 19.48 -2.03 -9.75
N ASP A 233 20.55 -1.31 -9.51
CA ASP A 233 21.61 -1.67 -8.54
C ASP A 233 21.13 -1.57 -7.08
N GLY A 234 20.05 -0.82 -6.81
CA GLY A 234 19.41 -0.70 -5.50
C GLY A 234 18.22 -1.64 -5.27
N ALA A 235 17.72 -2.27 -6.34
CA ALA A 235 16.53 -3.13 -6.25
C ALA A 235 16.77 -4.38 -5.36
N HIS A 236 18.02 -4.83 -5.22
CA HIS A 236 18.40 -5.97 -4.37
C HIS A 236 18.53 -5.61 -2.90
N GLU A 237 18.65 -4.31 -2.59
CA GLU A 237 18.81 -3.82 -1.22
C GLU A 237 17.46 -3.74 -0.46
N LYS A 238 16.32 -3.96 -1.13
CA LYS A 238 14.97 -3.66 -0.62
C LYS A 238 13.96 -4.81 -0.76
N GLY A 239 14.40 -6.03 -0.50
CA GLY A 239 13.52 -7.21 -0.67
C GLY A 239 12.45 -7.39 0.41
N GLY A 240 12.65 -6.87 1.63
CA GLY A 240 11.82 -7.17 2.78
C GLY A 240 10.48 -6.42 2.78
N VAL A 241 10.51 -5.09 2.75
CA VAL A 241 9.29 -4.26 2.86
C VAL A 241 8.41 -4.30 1.60
N GLU A 242 8.99 -4.38 0.40
CA GLU A 242 8.20 -4.53 -0.84
C GLU A 242 7.44 -5.85 -0.86
N GLY A 243 8.10 -6.93 -0.44
CA GLY A 243 7.49 -8.24 -0.28
C GLY A 243 6.36 -8.21 0.76
N ASP A 244 6.58 -7.51 1.87
CA ASP A 244 5.63 -7.35 2.96
C ASP A 244 4.39 -6.54 2.56
N ILE A 245 4.54 -5.38 1.92
CA ILE A 245 3.43 -4.60 1.36
C ILE A 245 2.61 -5.44 0.37
N GLY A 246 3.30 -6.20 -0.49
CA GLY A 246 2.66 -7.11 -1.44
C GLY A 246 1.91 -8.24 -0.75
N PHE A 247 2.47 -8.82 0.30
CA PHE A 247 1.82 -9.84 1.13
C PHE A 247 0.60 -9.27 1.83
N PHE A 248 0.76 -8.17 2.56
CA PHE A 248 -0.30 -7.53 3.33
C PHE A 248 -1.51 -7.18 2.46
N ARG A 249 -1.29 -6.53 1.31
CA ARG A 249 -2.38 -6.21 0.37
C ARG A 249 -3.14 -7.43 -0.11
N ARG A 250 -2.44 -8.53 -0.46
CA ARG A 250 -3.10 -9.74 -0.98
C ARG A 250 -3.85 -10.53 0.07
N ASN A 251 -3.43 -10.50 1.32
CA ASN A 251 -4.01 -11.32 2.37
C ASN A 251 -5.04 -10.58 3.23
N HIS A 252 -4.89 -9.26 3.40
CA HIS A 252 -5.74 -8.49 4.31
C HIS A 252 -6.58 -7.42 3.60
N LEU A 253 -6.22 -7.01 2.37
CA LEU A 253 -6.94 -5.98 1.61
C LEU A 253 -7.57 -6.52 0.32
N VAL A 254 -7.85 -7.82 0.26
CA VAL A 254 -8.60 -8.49 -0.81
C VAL A 254 -9.74 -9.29 -0.19
N PRO A 255 -11.00 -9.08 -0.64
CA PRO A 255 -11.46 -8.10 -1.65
C PRO A 255 -11.20 -6.64 -1.24
N VAL A 256 -11.41 -5.69 -2.17
CA VAL A 256 -11.23 -4.26 -1.88
C VAL A 256 -12.00 -3.89 -0.61
N PRO A 257 -11.32 -3.37 0.44
CA PRO A 257 -11.95 -3.13 1.72
C PRO A 257 -12.99 -2.01 1.64
N VAL A 258 -14.05 -2.14 2.44
CA VAL A 258 -15.13 -1.16 2.57
C VAL A 258 -15.17 -0.69 4.03
N ALA A 259 -15.09 0.62 4.24
CA ALA A 259 -15.12 1.22 5.57
C ALA A 259 -15.91 2.52 5.59
N ALA A 260 -16.47 2.87 6.75
CA ALA A 260 -17.19 4.12 6.95
C ALA A 260 -16.26 5.36 6.90
N SER A 261 -15.02 5.21 7.34
CA SER A 261 -14.01 6.27 7.38
C SER A 261 -12.60 5.70 7.24
N LEU A 262 -11.62 6.58 7.03
CA LEU A 262 -10.20 6.21 7.03
C LEU A 262 -9.77 5.69 8.42
N PHE A 263 -10.32 6.24 9.49
CA PHE A 263 -10.10 5.76 10.85
C PHE A 263 -10.56 4.30 11.01
N ALA A 264 -11.79 3.98 10.60
CA ALA A 264 -12.31 2.62 10.66
C ALA A 264 -11.47 1.64 9.81
N LEU A 265 -10.98 2.08 8.65
CA LEU A 265 -10.09 1.27 7.82
C LEU A 265 -8.75 1.02 8.53
N ASN A 266 -8.20 2.00 9.22
CA ASN A 266 -6.95 1.85 9.98
C ASN A 266 -7.08 0.91 11.18
N GLU A 267 -8.27 0.85 11.83
CA GLU A 267 -8.53 -0.15 12.86
C GLU A 267 -8.52 -1.58 12.31
N LEU A 268 -9.05 -1.80 11.10
CA LEU A 268 -8.96 -3.10 10.41
C LEU A 268 -7.49 -3.46 10.09
N VAL A 269 -6.70 -2.50 9.62
CA VAL A 269 -5.27 -2.68 9.35
C VAL A 269 -4.50 -3.02 10.62
N ARG A 270 -4.81 -2.34 11.73
CA ARG A 270 -4.18 -2.61 13.03
C ARG A 270 -4.51 -4.02 13.54
N ALA A 271 -5.76 -4.46 13.39
CA ALA A 271 -6.17 -5.81 13.75
C ALA A 271 -5.45 -6.86 12.89
N ALA A 272 -5.31 -6.62 11.58
CA ALA A 272 -4.58 -7.49 10.68
C ALA A 272 -3.08 -7.60 11.04
N ASP A 273 -2.44 -6.50 11.44
CA ASP A 273 -1.06 -6.51 11.92
C ASP A 273 -0.89 -7.35 13.21
N GLU A 274 -1.88 -7.34 14.09
CA GLU A 274 -1.85 -8.17 15.31
C GLU A 274 -2.09 -9.65 15.00
N GLU A 275 -2.92 -9.97 14.01
CA GLU A 275 -3.12 -11.33 13.51
C GLU A 275 -1.82 -11.89 12.92
N ASP A 276 -1.13 -11.08 12.09
CA ASP A 276 0.14 -11.45 11.45
C ASP A 276 1.27 -11.78 12.43
N LEU A 277 1.19 -11.36 13.68
CA LEU A 277 2.15 -11.77 14.71
C LEU A 277 2.23 -13.28 14.95
N SER A 278 1.15 -14.00 14.66
CA SER A 278 1.08 -15.46 14.76
C SER A 278 1.76 -16.17 13.58
N ARG A 279 2.03 -15.46 12.49
CA ARG A 279 2.61 -15.98 11.26
C ARG A 279 4.08 -16.40 11.45
N ILE A 280 4.48 -17.46 10.77
CA ILE A 280 5.87 -17.87 10.61
C ILE A 280 6.33 -17.46 9.21
N ILE A 281 7.38 -16.65 9.12
CA ILE A 281 7.98 -16.27 7.84
C ILE A 281 8.71 -17.47 7.26
N GLU A 282 8.61 -17.66 5.94
CA GLU A 282 9.31 -18.75 5.24
C GLU A 282 10.81 -18.79 5.58
N GLY A 283 11.31 -19.98 5.91
CA GLY A 283 12.69 -20.21 6.36
C GLY A 283 12.95 -19.93 7.85
N ARG A 284 11.97 -19.44 8.61
CA ARG A 284 12.07 -19.24 10.07
C ARG A 284 11.40 -20.38 10.85
N ARG A 285 11.73 -20.52 12.13
CA ARG A 285 11.19 -21.56 13.01
C ARG A 285 10.20 -21.05 14.05
N ALA A 286 10.24 -19.75 14.33
CA ALA A 286 9.41 -19.10 15.33
C ALA A 286 8.42 -18.12 14.67
N THR A 287 7.34 -17.78 15.39
CA THR A 287 6.38 -16.78 14.97
C THR A 287 7.00 -15.38 15.03
N ILE A 288 6.45 -14.42 14.25
CA ILE A 288 6.86 -13.02 14.32
C ILE A 288 6.77 -12.50 15.76
N ARG A 289 5.74 -12.88 16.52
CA ARG A 289 5.58 -12.50 17.92
C ARG A 289 6.77 -12.94 18.79
N THR A 290 7.21 -14.18 18.63
CA THR A 290 8.34 -14.72 19.39
C THR A 290 9.64 -14.02 19.02
N GLU A 291 9.89 -13.86 17.71
CA GLU A 291 11.07 -13.16 17.20
C GLU A 291 11.10 -11.69 17.65
N PHE A 292 9.95 -11.00 17.57
CA PHE A 292 9.83 -9.61 18.01
C PHE A 292 10.03 -9.46 19.54
N SER A 293 9.50 -10.38 20.34
CA SER A 293 9.71 -10.35 21.78
C SER A 293 11.21 -10.45 22.16
N ALA A 294 11.99 -11.18 21.35
CA ALA A 294 13.43 -11.26 21.51
C ALA A 294 14.16 -10.01 20.97
N GLU A 295 13.64 -9.35 19.92
CA GLU A 295 14.23 -8.16 19.32
C GLU A 295 13.92 -6.88 20.10
N ARG A 296 12.72 -6.74 20.67
CA ARG A 296 12.24 -5.52 21.34
C ARG A 296 13.22 -4.91 22.36
N PRO A 297 13.91 -5.68 23.23
CA PRO A 297 14.85 -5.11 24.20
C PRO A 297 16.06 -4.38 23.59
N PHE A 298 16.33 -4.58 22.30
CA PHE A 298 17.43 -3.97 21.57
C PHE A 298 17.02 -2.68 20.83
N LEU A 299 15.72 -2.36 20.78
CA LEU A 299 15.26 -1.09 20.24
C LEU A 299 15.64 0.05 21.20
N GLN A 300 15.93 1.23 20.64
CA GLN A 300 16.17 2.43 21.43
C GLN A 300 14.87 2.88 22.12
N ALA A 301 14.99 3.42 23.32
CA ALA A 301 13.85 3.93 24.07
C ALA A 301 13.17 5.08 23.32
N LEU A 302 11.83 5.16 23.41
CA LEU A 302 11.08 6.31 22.90
C LEU A 302 11.46 7.58 23.68
N PRO A 303 11.54 8.76 22.99
CA PRO A 303 11.68 10.03 23.67
C PRO A 303 10.45 10.33 24.54
N GLY A 304 10.64 11.15 25.58
CA GLY A 304 9.56 11.50 26.51
C GLY A 304 8.43 12.34 25.89
N GLU A 305 8.69 12.98 24.75
CA GLU A 305 7.72 13.77 24.01
C GLU A 305 7.55 13.21 22.60
N VAL A 306 6.32 13.21 22.11
CA VAL A 306 6.00 12.79 20.73
C VAL A 306 6.35 13.95 19.79
N PHE A 307 7.01 13.65 18.68
CA PHE A 307 7.32 14.64 17.65
C PHE A 307 6.03 15.14 16.97
N ASP A 308 5.87 16.47 16.88
CA ASP A 308 4.77 17.07 16.12
C ASP A 308 4.96 16.81 14.61
N ALA A 309 4.25 15.83 14.07
CA ALA A 309 4.30 15.46 12.64
C ALA A 309 3.48 16.40 11.74
N THR A 310 2.79 17.43 12.27
CA THR A 310 1.96 18.35 11.48
C THR A 310 2.80 19.31 10.65
N VAL A 311 2.32 19.65 9.45
CA VAL A 311 2.93 20.72 8.64
C VAL A 311 2.29 22.05 8.99
N GLN A 312 3.12 23.03 9.36
CA GLN A 312 2.68 24.39 9.66
C GLN A 312 2.53 25.20 8.38
N LEU A 313 1.37 25.79 8.18
CA LEU A 313 1.01 26.62 7.03
C LEU A 313 0.40 27.93 7.52
N SER A 314 0.46 28.95 6.68
CA SER A 314 -0.25 30.20 6.92
C SER A 314 -1.30 30.41 5.84
N ALA A 315 -2.55 30.61 6.22
CA ALA A 315 -3.65 30.79 5.28
C ALA A 315 -4.43 32.07 5.57
N ARG A 316 -4.97 32.70 4.53
CA ARG A 316 -5.87 33.86 4.69
C ARG A 316 -7.31 33.34 4.67
N VAL A 317 -8.12 33.83 5.61
CA VAL A 317 -9.54 33.48 5.69
C VAL A 317 -10.32 34.28 4.63
N ASP A 318 -11.07 33.56 3.79
CA ASP A 318 -11.89 34.13 2.72
C ASP A 318 -13.18 34.79 3.25
N GLN A 319 -13.92 35.46 2.35
CA GLN A 319 -15.21 36.10 2.69
C GLN A 319 -16.32 35.12 3.08
N LYS A 320 -16.12 33.83 2.83
CA LYS A 320 -17.05 32.76 3.23
C LYS A 320 -16.60 32.10 4.55
N ALA A 321 -15.68 32.74 5.29
CA ALA A 321 -15.10 32.24 6.53
C ALA A 321 -14.43 30.85 6.35
N ARG A 322 -13.59 30.70 5.31
CA ARG A 322 -12.90 29.43 5.01
C ARG A 322 -11.41 29.69 4.80
N VAL A 323 -10.61 28.70 5.12
CA VAL A 323 -9.21 28.58 4.70
C VAL A 323 -9.10 27.51 3.61
N VAL A 324 -8.20 27.73 2.64
CA VAL A 324 -7.90 26.76 1.58
C VAL A 324 -6.57 26.08 1.89
N VAL A 325 -6.60 24.76 2.09
CA VAL A 325 -5.43 23.94 2.38
C VAL A 325 -5.43 22.72 1.45
N ARG A 326 -4.35 22.54 0.69
CA ARG A 326 -4.23 21.44 -0.28
C ARG A 326 -5.45 21.30 -1.22
N GLN A 327 -6.02 22.45 -1.65
CA GLN A 327 -7.20 22.55 -2.53
C GLN A 327 -8.54 22.13 -1.87
N CYS A 328 -8.55 21.82 -0.58
CA CYS A 328 -9.76 21.62 0.22
C CYS A 328 -10.08 22.88 1.02
N ARG A 329 -11.34 23.06 1.40
CA ARG A 329 -11.82 24.24 2.11
C ARG A 329 -12.34 23.85 3.49
N TYR A 330 -11.88 24.58 4.50
CA TYR A 330 -12.23 24.33 5.90
C TYR A 330 -12.77 25.61 6.52
N SER A 331 -13.93 25.53 7.16
CA SER A 331 -14.51 26.72 7.79
C SER A 331 -13.78 27.10 9.06
N VAL A 332 -13.83 28.38 9.38
CA VAL A 332 -13.35 28.96 10.63
C VAL A 332 -14.37 29.98 11.11
N PRO A 333 -14.35 30.39 12.39
CA PRO A 333 -15.27 31.40 12.89
C PRO A 333 -15.31 32.68 12.05
N THR A 334 -16.50 33.19 11.74
CA THR A 334 -16.72 34.33 10.85
C THR A 334 -15.99 35.62 11.27
N ARG A 335 -15.70 35.76 12.56
CA ARG A 335 -14.90 36.89 13.11
C ARG A 335 -13.47 36.96 12.56
N LEU A 336 -12.98 35.84 11.97
CA LEU A 336 -11.63 35.76 11.42
C LEU A 336 -11.54 36.15 9.93
N ILE A 337 -12.65 36.49 9.28
CA ILE A 337 -12.66 36.87 7.86
C ILE A 337 -11.64 37.98 7.59
N GLY A 338 -10.83 37.76 6.54
CA GLY A 338 -9.77 38.66 6.12
C GLY A 338 -8.45 38.52 6.91
N ARG A 339 -8.46 37.84 8.05
CA ARG A 339 -7.24 37.62 8.85
C ARG A 339 -6.38 36.53 8.22
N ARG A 340 -5.11 36.52 8.62
CA ARG A 340 -4.18 35.41 8.35
C ARG A 340 -4.08 34.58 9.61
N VAL A 341 -4.27 33.27 9.47
CA VAL A 341 -4.28 32.30 10.55
C VAL A 341 -3.18 31.25 10.35
N GLU A 342 -2.71 30.65 11.42
CA GLU A 342 -1.82 29.48 11.37
C GLU A 342 -2.67 28.21 11.21
N VAL A 343 -2.22 27.31 10.33
CA VAL A 343 -2.87 26.01 10.11
C VAL A 343 -1.84 24.93 10.37
N ARG A 344 -2.16 23.98 11.22
CA ARG A 344 -1.41 22.75 11.42
C ARG A 344 -2.11 21.62 10.71
N LEU A 345 -1.47 21.16 9.63
CA LEU A 345 -1.98 20.06 8.79
C LEU A 345 -1.34 18.76 9.23
N GLY A 346 -2.11 17.93 9.91
CA GLY A 346 -1.75 16.55 10.25
C GLY A 346 -2.09 15.56 9.13
N ALA A 347 -1.83 14.28 9.40
CA ALA A 347 -2.17 13.19 8.50
C ALA A 347 -3.69 12.95 8.41
N GLU A 348 -4.42 13.10 9.49
CA GLU A 348 -5.86 12.84 9.63
C GLU A 348 -6.66 14.06 10.05
N GLU A 349 -6.02 15.06 10.63
CA GLU A 349 -6.66 16.24 11.20
C GLU A 349 -5.99 17.54 10.69
N LEU A 350 -6.79 18.60 10.64
CA LEU A 350 -6.35 19.95 10.37
C LEU A 350 -6.83 20.86 11.51
N SER A 351 -5.89 21.54 12.17
CA SER A 351 -6.18 22.47 13.23
C SER A 351 -5.81 23.89 12.81
N VAL A 352 -6.67 24.87 13.14
CA VAL A 352 -6.47 26.29 12.82
C VAL A 352 -6.29 27.09 14.11
N PHE A 353 -5.27 27.94 14.11
CA PHE A 353 -4.92 28.78 15.26
C PHE A 353 -4.95 30.25 14.88
N ASP A 354 -5.53 31.11 15.74
CA ASP A 354 -5.40 32.57 15.70
C ASP A 354 -4.65 33.03 16.95
N LYS A 355 -3.50 33.65 16.77
CA LYS A 355 -2.64 34.13 17.88
C LYS A 355 -2.31 33.05 18.93
N GLY A 356 -2.07 31.81 18.47
CA GLY A 356 -1.73 30.70 19.34
C GLY A 356 -2.93 29.97 19.98
N GLN A 357 -4.16 30.47 19.80
CA GLN A 357 -5.37 29.83 20.29
C GLN A 357 -5.99 28.95 19.20
N LEU A 358 -6.36 27.72 19.54
CA LEU A 358 -7.10 26.83 18.65
C LEU A 358 -8.49 27.43 18.41
N VAL A 359 -8.84 27.66 17.14
CA VAL A 359 -10.13 28.28 16.73
C VAL A 359 -10.98 27.38 15.87
N ALA A 360 -10.41 26.35 15.26
CA ALA A 360 -11.14 25.32 14.51
C ALA A 360 -10.31 24.04 14.42
N SER A 361 -11.00 22.90 14.44
CA SER A 361 -10.44 21.58 14.14
C SER A 361 -11.36 20.88 13.16
N HIS A 362 -10.78 20.16 12.19
CA HIS A 362 -11.48 19.44 11.15
C HIS A 362 -10.80 18.10 10.88
N GLU A 363 -11.59 17.09 10.56
CA GLU A 363 -11.05 15.90 9.92
C GLU A 363 -10.44 16.30 8.55
N ARG A 364 -9.28 15.76 8.23
CA ARG A 364 -8.61 16.05 6.96
C ARG A 364 -9.40 15.50 5.78
N LEU A 365 -9.76 16.35 4.86
CA LEU A 365 -10.43 15.98 3.61
C LEU A 365 -9.47 15.27 2.65
N VAL A 366 -9.98 14.23 2.01
CA VAL A 366 -9.20 13.35 1.13
C VAL A 366 -9.26 13.81 -0.33
N HIS A 367 -10.43 14.28 -0.79
CA HIS A 367 -10.66 14.63 -2.18
C HIS A 367 -10.46 16.14 -2.41
N ARG A 368 -9.79 16.48 -3.49
CA ARG A 368 -9.57 17.88 -3.87
C ARG A 368 -10.89 18.55 -4.22
N GLY A 369 -11.10 19.74 -3.69
CA GLY A 369 -12.31 20.52 -3.92
C GLY A 369 -13.36 20.37 -2.83
N ASP A 370 -13.23 19.37 -1.95
CA ASP A 370 -14.15 19.15 -0.84
C ASP A 370 -14.15 20.32 0.14
N GLU A 371 -15.25 20.43 0.86
CA GLU A 371 -15.45 21.43 1.89
C GLU A 371 -15.85 20.77 3.22
N SER A 372 -15.29 21.24 4.33
CA SER A 372 -15.73 20.93 5.69
C SER A 372 -16.23 22.21 6.35
N LEU A 373 -17.55 22.32 6.50
CA LEU A 373 -18.22 23.51 7.01
C LEU A 373 -18.93 23.18 8.32
N VAL A 374 -18.43 23.70 9.42
CA VAL A 374 -18.99 23.57 10.77
C VAL A 374 -20.00 24.71 10.98
N LEU A 375 -21.23 24.38 11.39
CA LEU A 375 -22.32 25.34 11.55
C LEU A 375 -21.98 26.44 12.58
N ASP A 376 -21.33 26.06 13.68
CA ASP A 376 -20.99 26.95 14.79
C ASP A 376 -20.08 28.10 14.38
N HIS A 377 -19.23 27.89 13.38
CA HIS A 377 -18.38 28.94 12.81
C HIS A 377 -19.17 30.10 12.19
N TYR A 378 -20.45 29.89 11.83
CA TYR A 378 -21.30 30.87 11.15
C TYR A 378 -22.39 31.48 12.05
N LEU A 379 -22.62 30.96 13.26
CA LEU A 379 -23.71 31.37 14.11
C LEU A 379 -23.70 32.87 14.41
N GLU A 380 -22.52 33.47 14.70
CA GLU A 380 -22.38 34.91 14.94
C GLU A 380 -22.89 35.78 13.77
N ALA A 381 -22.62 35.34 12.55
CA ALA A 381 -23.12 36.04 11.35
C ALA A 381 -24.60 35.78 11.11
N LEU A 382 -25.07 34.58 11.40
CA LEU A 382 -26.45 34.16 11.21
C LEU A 382 -27.42 34.85 12.20
N VAL A 383 -26.98 35.23 13.41
CA VAL A 383 -27.81 36.06 14.32
C VAL A 383 -28.26 37.35 13.61
N ARG A 384 -27.36 37.96 12.82
CA ARG A 384 -27.68 39.18 12.05
C ARG A 384 -28.50 38.88 10.79
N LYS A 385 -28.39 37.69 10.23
CA LYS A 385 -29.04 37.28 8.99
C LYS A 385 -29.75 35.91 9.17
N PRO A 386 -30.75 35.78 10.07
CA PRO A 386 -31.33 34.49 10.41
C PRO A 386 -32.00 33.79 9.21
N GLY A 387 -32.55 34.55 8.26
CA GLY A 387 -33.15 33.97 7.03
C GLY A 387 -32.18 33.20 6.15
N ALA A 388 -30.84 33.35 6.36
CA ALA A 388 -29.85 32.61 5.57
C ALA A 388 -29.61 31.18 6.12
N LEU A 389 -30.07 30.86 7.34
CA LEU A 389 -29.80 29.55 7.98
C LEU A 389 -30.41 28.39 7.18
N ALA A 390 -31.70 28.49 6.82
CA ALA A 390 -32.45 27.37 6.25
C ALA A 390 -31.84 26.76 4.98
N ALA A 391 -31.24 27.60 4.13
CA ALA A 391 -30.61 27.20 2.88
C ALA A 391 -29.07 27.17 2.94
N SER A 392 -28.48 27.19 4.15
CA SER A 392 -27.04 27.26 4.30
C SER A 392 -26.37 25.88 4.14
N ALA A 393 -25.26 25.82 3.44
CA ALA A 393 -24.45 24.59 3.31
C ALA A 393 -23.94 24.07 4.69
N PRO A 394 -23.51 24.94 5.65
CA PRO A 394 -23.14 24.46 6.98
C PRO A 394 -24.27 23.73 7.70
N LEU A 395 -25.52 24.19 7.62
CA LEU A 395 -26.65 23.47 8.21
C LEU A 395 -26.91 22.15 7.50
N ALA A 396 -26.81 22.09 6.18
CA ALA A 396 -26.95 20.84 5.43
C ALA A 396 -25.89 19.81 5.86
N MET A 397 -24.65 20.23 6.04
CA MET A 397 -23.57 19.36 6.54
C MET A 397 -23.83 18.93 8.01
N ALA A 398 -24.23 19.85 8.88
CA ALA A 398 -24.56 19.53 10.27
C ALA A 398 -25.71 18.50 10.40
N ARG A 399 -26.71 18.56 9.51
CA ARG A 399 -27.77 17.55 9.40
C ARG A 399 -27.24 16.21 8.94
N ALA A 400 -26.42 16.20 7.89
CA ALA A 400 -25.83 14.99 7.33
C ALA A 400 -24.94 14.26 8.31
N SER A 401 -24.18 14.98 9.15
CA SER A 401 -23.31 14.43 10.20
C SER A 401 -24.05 14.07 11.49
N GLY A 402 -25.34 14.44 11.63
CA GLY A 402 -26.10 14.26 12.88
C GLY A 402 -25.81 15.32 13.96
N ALA A 403 -24.88 16.26 13.72
CA ALA A 403 -24.62 17.35 14.67
C ALA A 403 -25.84 18.27 14.86
N PHE A 404 -26.67 18.41 13.84
CA PHE A 404 -28.00 19.05 13.95
C PHE A 404 -29.08 17.98 14.05
N SER A 405 -29.45 17.61 15.29
CA SER A 405 -30.34 16.50 15.60
C SER A 405 -31.84 16.80 15.38
N ALA A 406 -32.68 15.77 15.50
CA ALA A 406 -34.12 15.91 15.47
C ALA A 406 -34.68 16.86 16.57
N ASP A 407 -34.02 16.95 17.73
CA ASP A 407 -34.39 17.85 18.80
C ASP A 407 -34.15 19.31 18.42
N HIS A 408 -33.07 19.61 17.70
CA HIS A 408 -32.82 20.94 17.15
C HIS A 408 -33.89 21.33 16.13
N GLU A 409 -34.32 20.40 15.27
CA GLU A 409 -35.42 20.62 14.31
C GLU A 409 -36.75 20.88 15.04
N ALA A 410 -37.06 20.10 16.06
CA ALA A 410 -38.29 20.25 16.86
C ALA A 410 -38.33 21.59 17.58
N TYR A 411 -37.22 21.99 18.22
CA TYR A 411 -37.08 23.30 18.85
C TYR A 411 -37.24 24.43 17.82
N TRP A 412 -36.58 24.35 16.68
CA TRP A 412 -36.66 25.34 15.61
C TRP A 412 -38.10 25.50 15.10
N ALA A 413 -38.79 24.38 14.83
CA ALA A 413 -40.16 24.39 14.40
C ALA A 413 -41.11 25.03 15.45
N ALA A 414 -40.92 24.72 16.73
CA ALA A 414 -41.70 25.30 17.85
C ALA A 414 -41.45 26.81 17.99
N ALA A 415 -40.19 27.22 17.95
CA ALA A 415 -39.79 28.63 18.01
C ALA A 415 -40.36 29.45 16.86
N ARG A 416 -40.36 28.90 15.64
CA ARG A 416 -40.95 29.58 14.45
C ARG A 416 -42.45 29.70 14.55
N ARG A 417 -43.12 28.67 15.07
CA ARG A 417 -44.59 28.76 15.30
C ARG A 417 -44.95 29.82 16.35
N ALA A 418 -44.16 29.94 17.41
CA ALA A 418 -44.43 30.88 18.49
C ALA A 418 -44.06 32.34 18.14
N LEU A 419 -42.95 32.57 17.49
CA LEU A 419 -42.33 33.89 17.30
C LEU A 419 -42.29 34.35 15.85
N GLY A 420 -42.77 33.53 14.92
CA GLY A 420 -42.61 33.77 13.49
C GLY A 420 -41.24 33.36 12.97
N ASP A 421 -41.12 33.24 11.63
CA ASP A 421 -39.96 32.65 10.98
C ASP A 421 -38.61 33.30 11.38
N LYS A 422 -38.53 34.63 11.31
CA LYS A 422 -37.30 35.39 11.52
C LYS A 422 -36.87 35.38 13.00
N ALA A 423 -37.81 35.64 13.91
CA ALA A 423 -37.54 35.70 15.34
C ALA A 423 -37.32 34.28 15.92
N GLY A 424 -38.12 33.29 15.51
CA GLY A 424 -37.94 31.89 15.93
C GLY A 424 -36.61 31.29 15.44
N THR A 425 -36.18 31.62 14.22
CA THR A 425 -34.85 31.21 13.71
C THR A 425 -33.73 31.89 14.51
N ARG A 426 -33.89 33.18 14.86
CA ARG A 426 -32.91 33.88 15.71
C ARG A 426 -32.83 33.25 17.10
N ALA A 427 -33.96 32.86 17.68
CA ALA A 427 -33.99 32.18 18.97
C ALA A 427 -33.23 30.86 18.97
N LEU A 428 -33.38 30.05 17.91
CA LEU A 428 -32.57 28.85 17.73
C LEU A 428 -31.06 29.20 17.68
N ILE A 429 -30.65 30.12 16.80
CA ILE A 429 -29.24 30.49 16.65
C ILE A 429 -28.66 30.97 17.98
N THR A 430 -29.42 31.77 18.74
CA THR A 430 -29.03 32.24 20.05
C THR A 430 -28.86 31.08 21.05
N ALA A 431 -29.76 30.11 21.02
CA ALA A 431 -29.66 28.90 21.87
C ALA A 431 -28.41 28.10 21.54
N LEU A 432 -28.09 27.88 20.26
CA LEU A 432 -26.86 27.19 19.84
C LEU A 432 -25.60 27.93 20.30
N LEU A 433 -25.53 29.25 20.17
CA LEU A 433 -24.40 30.05 20.66
C LEU A 433 -24.19 29.94 22.18
N LEU A 434 -25.25 29.78 22.97
CA LEU A 434 -25.15 29.63 24.41
C LEU A 434 -24.61 28.26 24.83
N VAL A 435 -24.96 27.20 24.09
CA VAL A 435 -24.47 25.84 24.34
C VAL A 435 -22.97 25.75 24.09
N ASP A 436 -22.46 26.44 23.07
CA ASP A 436 -21.03 26.45 22.75
C ASP A 436 -20.17 27.36 23.63
N GLY A 437 -20.74 27.97 24.66
CA GLY A 437 -20.02 28.83 25.58
C GLY A 437 -19.61 30.20 24.99
N HIS A 438 -20.19 30.59 23.85
CA HIS A 438 -19.98 31.91 23.25
C HIS A 438 -20.79 32.93 24.02
N VAL A 439 -20.10 33.82 24.73
CA VAL A 439 -20.73 34.99 25.35
C VAL A 439 -21.25 35.89 24.21
N ILE A 440 -22.57 36.06 24.15
CA ILE A 440 -23.23 36.98 23.20
C ILE A 440 -22.85 38.39 23.65
N PRO A 441 -22.24 39.22 22.79
CA PRO A 441 -21.94 40.62 23.14
C PRO A 441 -23.21 41.46 23.29
#